data_496525cca3df4d97e5a4d7b6a343a653
#
_entry.id   496525cca3df4d97e5a4d7b6a343a653
#
_cell.length_a   1.000
_cell.length_b   1.000
_cell.length_c   1.000
_cell.angle_alpha   90.00
_cell.angle_beta   90.00
_cell.angle_gamma   90.00
#
_symmetry.space_group_name_H-M   'P 1'
#
loop_
_entity.id
_entity.type
_entity.pdbx_description
1 polymer ?
#
loop_
_entity_poly.entity_id
_entity_poly.type
_entity_poly.pdbx_seq_one_letter_code
_entity_poly.pdbx_strand_id
1 'polypeptide(L)'
;MRHWLILFLLALPCLAGAVSFNEQVERLPLGQSIDVFEDVRGSADINDITSRAIDSSFRRHDKDVLNAGYSRSVFWLRLDLDYRPVASSDPRTWLLELAYPPLDKLDLYLPDGQGGYRLAQRTGDTLPFASRPIRQNNYLFELGLEPNKPQRVYLRLESQGSIQAPLTLWSPKAYLEEQPERIYVLGIIYGVLLVMLIYNLFIFLSVRDTSYLYYILYIASFGLYQVSVNGAGIEYFWPDSPWWANAATPFLIGSAALFGCQFARSFLHTRDHSVWVDRGLLALMAVGALVMLMALTMSYAVALRLATYLALAFTGLIFAAGILAWLRGMRVARYFIIAWTAFLLGGIVNTLMVLGYLPNMFLTMYASQIGSALEVGLLSLALADRINAMKEERARILQESSRKLEALNQELANSNRLKDEFLATVT
;
A
#
# COMPACT_ATOMS: atom_id res chain seq x y z
N MET A 1 -20.29 -56.79 13.88
CA MET A 1 -20.27 -55.82 15.00
C MET A 1 -18.91 -55.08 15.17
N ARG A 2 -18.04 -55.04 14.16
CA ARG A 2 -16.66 -54.49 14.29
C ARG A 2 -16.44 -53.20 13.51
N HIS A 3 -17.43 -52.69 12.76
CA HIS A 3 -17.33 -51.49 11.95
C HIS A 3 -18.02 -50.23 12.52
N TRP A 4 -18.70 -50.34 13.66
CA TRP A 4 -19.38 -49.21 14.32
C TRP A 4 -18.51 -48.46 15.34
N LEU A 5 -17.38 -49.03 15.73
CA LEU A 5 -16.45 -48.39 16.70
C LEU A 5 -15.47 -47.39 16.09
N ILE A 6 -15.30 -47.42 14.74
CA ILE A 6 -14.37 -46.49 14.02
C ILE A 6 -15.07 -45.17 13.69
N LEU A 7 -16.39 -45.13 13.59
CA LEU A 7 -17.13 -43.88 13.29
C LEU A 7 -17.37 -42.98 14.48
N PHE A 8 -17.15 -43.47 15.72
CA PHE A 8 -17.36 -42.70 16.94
C PHE A 8 -16.09 -41.93 17.41
N LEU A 9 -14.93 -42.24 16.81
CA LEU A 9 -13.65 -41.58 17.10
C LEU A 9 -13.38 -40.35 16.24
N LEU A 10 -14.22 -40.07 15.24
CA LEU A 10 -14.09 -38.89 14.36
C LEU A 10 -14.99 -37.69 14.76
N ALA A 11 -15.73 -37.80 15.86
CA ALA A 11 -16.62 -36.76 16.37
C ALA A 11 -16.22 -36.24 17.77
N LEU A 12 -14.93 -36.30 18.10
CA LEU A 12 -14.44 -35.48 19.19
C LEU A 12 -14.39 -34.02 18.71
N PRO A 13 -15.21 -33.11 19.30
CA PRO A 13 -15.01 -31.69 19.04
C PRO A 13 -13.56 -31.41 19.43
N CYS A 14 -12.78 -30.87 18.51
CA CYS A 14 -11.48 -30.31 18.81
C CYS A 14 -11.77 -29.17 19.82
N LEU A 15 -11.67 -29.48 21.10
CA LEU A 15 -11.67 -28.49 22.18
C LEU A 15 -10.51 -27.55 21.80
N ALA A 16 -10.84 -26.32 21.45
CA ALA A 16 -9.87 -25.27 21.19
C ALA A 16 -9.04 -25.10 22.47
N GLY A 17 -7.94 -25.83 22.55
CA GLY A 17 -7.01 -25.74 23.68
C GLY A 17 -6.28 -24.40 23.62
N ALA A 18 -5.95 -23.85 24.78
CA ALA A 18 -5.09 -22.70 24.89
C ALA A 18 -3.78 -22.94 24.11
N VAL A 19 -3.26 -21.91 23.46
CA VAL A 19 -1.98 -21.96 22.76
C VAL A 19 -0.87 -22.03 23.80
N SER A 20 -0.26 -23.19 23.94
CA SER A 20 0.84 -23.39 24.89
C SER A 20 2.17 -23.05 24.23
N PHE A 21 3.01 -22.28 24.91
CA PHE A 21 4.33 -21.86 24.44
C PHE A 21 5.28 -21.63 25.63
N ASN A 22 6.58 -21.55 25.32
CA ASN A 22 7.65 -21.37 26.31
C ASN A 22 8.71 -20.38 25.78
N GLU A 23 9.82 -20.22 26.50
CA GLU A 23 10.91 -19.29 26.19
C GLU A 23 11.69 -19.66 24.91
N GLN A 24 11.51 -20.85 24.36
CA GLN A 24 12.14 -21.26 23.10
C GLN A 24 11.40 -20.69 21.89
N VAL A 25 10.15 -20.25 22.10
CA VAL A 25 9.36 -19.59 21.07
C VAL A 25 9.81 -18.14 20.98
N GLU A 26 10.34 -17.75 19.85
CA GLU A 26 10.77 -16.39 19.55
C GLU A 26 9.63 -15.59 18.88
N ARG A 27 8.89 -16.23 17.97
CA ARG A 27 7.80 -15.67 17.20
C ARG A 27 6.68 -16.68 17.04
N LEU A 28 5.45 -16.30 17.35
CA LEU A 28 4.27 -17.15 17.25
C LEU A 28 3.15 -16.42 16.50
N PRO A 29 2.90 -16.72 15.22
CA PRO A 29 1.72 -16.23 14.51
C PRO A 29 0.45 -16.77 15.16
N LEU A 30 -0.53 -15.90 15.40
CA LEU A 30 -1.73 -16.26 16.16
C LEU A 30 -3.00 -16.33 15.30
N GLY A 31 -2.94 -16.05 13.99
CA GLY A 31 -4.12 -15.97 13.13
C GLY A 31 -5.03 -17.19 13.18
N GLN A 32 -4.46 -18.41 13.19
CA GLN A 32 -5.22 -19.66 13.32
C GLN A 32 -5.55 -20.02 14.77
N SER A 33 -5.07 -19.22 15.71
CA SER A 33 -5.21 -19.46 17.15
C SER A 33 -6.23 -18.53 17.81
N ILE A 34 -6.88 -17.67 17.03
CA ILE A 34 -7.94 -16.78 17.51
C ILE A 34 -9.31 -17.39 17.29
N ASP A 35 -10.23 -17.07 18.20
CA ASP A 35 -11.65 -17.23 17.97
C ASP A 35 -12.24 -15.85 17.68
N VAL A 36 -13.17 -15.76 16.75
CA VAL A 36 -13.74 -14.51 16.25
C VAL A 36 -15.24 -14.47 16.49
N PHE A 37 -15.73 -13.36 17.00
CA PHE A 37 -17.15 -13.04 17.08
C PHE A 37 -17.40 -11.71 16.36
N GLU A 38 -18.35 -11.71 15.42
CA GLU A 38 -18.81 -10.52 14.71
C GLU A 38 -20.03 -9.92 15.42
N ASP A 39 -19.86 -8.76 16.04
CA ASP A 39 -20.94 -7.94 16.57
C ASP A 39 -21.47 -6.99 15.49
N VAL A 40 -22.49 -7.42 14.78
CA VAL A 40 -23.11 -6.66 13.67
C VAL A 40 -23.72 -5.33 14.15
N ARG A 41 -24.17 -5.27 15.41
CA ARG A 41 -24.78 -4.06 15.99
C ARG A 41 -23.73 -3.12 16.60
N GLY A 42 -22.55 -3.63 16.91
CA GLY A 42 -21.48 -2.88 17.58
C GLY A 42 -21.81 -2.45 19.02
N SER A 43 -22.81 -3.07 19.64
CA SER A 43 -23.34 -2.68 20.96
C SER A 43 -22.85 -3.56 22.11
N ALA A 44 -22.22 -4.70 21.82
CA ALA A 44 -21.75 -5.60 22.87
C ALA A 44 -20.57 -4.99 23.63
N ASP A 45 -20.63 -5.02 24.94
CA ASP A 45 -19.51 -4.70 25.82
C ASP A 45 -18.74 -5.97 26.27
N ILE A 46 -17.68 -5.82 27.06
CA ILE A 46 -16.87 -6.94 27.52
C ILE A 46 -17.66 -7.90 28.40
N ASN A 47 -18.65 -7.44 29.19
CA ASN A 47 -19.45 -8.26 30.03
C ASN A 47 -20.43 -9.11 29.23
N ASP A 48 -20.99 -8.53 28.15
CA ASP A 48 -21.82 -9.27 27.18
C ASP A 48 -21.00 -10.37 26.52
N ILE A 49 -19.80 -10.03 26.02
CA ILE A 49 -18.89 -10.92 25.31
C ILE A 49 -18.43 -12.11 26.18
N THR A 50 -18.23 -11.88 27.45
CA THR A 50 -17.81 -12.94 28.41
C THR A 50 -18.98 -13.74 28.95
N SER A 51 -20.23 -13.37 28.62
CA SER A 51 -21.42 -14.11 29.04
C SER A 51 -21.49 -15.48 28.34
N ARG A 52 -22.08 -16.46 29.02
CA ARG A 52 -22.30 -17.82 28.46
C ARG A 52 -23.13 -17.80 27.17
N ALA A 53 -23.99 -16.81 27.01
CA ALA A 53 -24.85 -16.68 25.85
C ALA A 53 -24.04 -16.42 24.56
N ILE A 54 -22.96 -15.62 24.62
CA ILE A 54 -22.14 -15.25 23.46
C ILE A 54 -20.93 -16.18 23.31
N ASP A 55 -20.48 -16.85 24.35
CA ASP A 55 -19.30 -17.73 24.33
C ASP A 55 -19.38 -18.81 23.23
N SER A 56 -20.56 -19.36 22.97
CA SER A 56 -20.81 -20.35 21.90
C SER A 56 -20.87 -19.74 20.50
N SER A 57 -20.93 -18.42 20.38
CA SER A 57 -21.02 -17.70 19.11
C SER A 57 -19.64 -17.40 18.52
N PHE A 58 -18.59 -17.54 19.30
CA PHE A 58 -17.23 -17.44 18.79
C PHE A 58 -16.91 -18.60 17.86
N ARG A 59 -16.25 -18.27 16.73
CA ARG A 59 -15.84 -19.26 15.74
C ARG A 59 -14.34 -19.26 15.60
N ARG A 60 -13.75 -20.46 15.55
CA ARG A 60 -12.32 -20.61 15.28
C ARG A 60 -11.97 -20.05 13.91
N HIS A 61 -10.95 -19.23 13.85
CA HIS A 61 -10.41 -18.72 12.60
C HIS A 61 -9.40 -19.73 12.01
N ASP A 62 -9.45 -19.95 10.70
CA ASP A 62 -8.71 -21.00 10.00
C ASP A 62 -7.57 -20.48 9.10
N LYS A 63 -7.38 -19.15 9.04
CA LYS A 63 -6.36 -18.51 8.21
C LYS A 63 -5.30 -17.81 9.05
N ASP A 64 -4.14 -17.53 8.44
CA ASP A 64 -3.02 -16.85 9.08
C ASP A 64 -3.34 -15.40 9.47
N VAL A 65 -4.25 -14.75 8.75
CA VAL A 65 -4.65 -13.36 9.00
C VAL A 65 -6.16 -13.23 8.91
N LEU A 66 -6.80 -12.70 9.95
CA LEU A 66 -8.20 -12.29 9.87
C LEU A 66 -8.31 -11.12 8.89
N ASN A 67 -9.14 -11.28 7.87
CA ASN A 67 -9.49 -10.23 6.92
C ASN A 67 -11.01 -10.20 6.74
N ALA A 68 -11.65 -9.26 7.41
CA ALA A 68 -13.09 -9.03 7.31
C ALA A 68 -13.46 -7.99 6.23
N GLY A 69 -12.46 -7.44 5.51
CA GLY A 69 -12.67 -6.43 4.48
C GLY A 69 -13.34 -5.16 5.03
N TYR A 70 -14.15 -4.52 4.18
CA TYR A 70 -14.92 -3.34 4.58
C TYR A 70 -16.19 -3.77 5.31
N SER A 71 -16.21 -3.68 6.64
CA SER A 71 -17.36 -3.99 7.47
C SER A 71 -17.76 -2.80 8.36
N ARG A 72 -19.02 -2.74 8.77
CA ARG A 72 -19.51 -1.83 9.82
C ARG A 72 -19.63 -2.51 11.17
N SER A 73 -19.43 -3.83 11.21
CA SER A 73 -19.49 -4.62 12.41
C SER A 73 -18.26 -4.39 13.28
N VAL A 74 -18.40 -4.59 14.56
CA VAL A 74 -17.28 -4.70 15.51
C VAL A 74 -16.85 -6.16 15.57
N PHE A 75 -15.55 -6.40 15.54
CA PHE A 75 -15.01 -7.75 15.66
C PHE A 75 -14.34 -7.93 17.00
N TRP A 76 -14.74 -9.00 17.70
CA TRP A 76 -14.12 -9.41 18.94
C TRP A 76 -13.25 -10.64 18.67
N LEU A 77 -11.99 -10.54 19.04
CA LEU A 77 -11.04 -11.64 18.97
C LEU A 77 -10.78 -12.15 20.38
N ARG A 78 -10.84 -13.46 20.53
CA ARG A 78 -10.53 -14.16 21.76
C ARG A 78 -9.26 -14.98 21.57
N LEU A 79 -8.33 -14.85 22.50
CA LEU A 79 -7.05 -15.54 22.54
C LEU A 79 -6.90 -16.26 23.88
N ASP A 80 -6.70 -17.55 23.85
CA ASP A 80 -6.38 -18.36 25.02
C ASP A 80 -4.88 -18.69 25.00
N LEU A 81 -4.10 -18.07 25.88
CA LEU A 81 -2.63 -18.16 25.94
C LEU A 81 -2.20 -18.92 27.19
N ASP A 82 -1.31 -19.90 27.05
CA ASP A 82 -0.80 -20.74 28.15
C ASP A 82 0.75 -20.72 28.12
N TYR A 83 1.32 -19.81 28.89
CA TYR A 83 2.75 -19.69 29.04
C TYR A 83 3.31 -20.73 30.00
N ARG A 84 4.11 -21.67 29.48
CA ARG A 84 4.72 -22.78 30.26
C ARG A 84 6.24 -22.67 30.26
N PRO A 85 6.83 -21.93 31.20
CA PRO A 85 8.27 -21.80 31.29
C PRO A 85 8.98 -23.14 31.52
N VAL A 86 10.12 -23.33 30.86
CA VAL A 86 10.93 -24.54 30.99
C VAL A 86 11.78 -24.52 32.27
N ALA A 87 12.17 -23.34 32.73
CA ALA A 87 12.93 -23.14 33.96
C ALA A 87 12.19 -22.16 34.88
N SER A 88 12.49 -22.19 36.19
CA SER A 88 11.98 -21.24 37.21
C SER A 88 12.61 -19.84 37.01
N SER A 89 12.69 -19.36 35.77
CA SER A 89 13.14 -18.04 35.44
C SER A 89 12.04 -17.00 35.72
N ASP A 90 12.45 -15.75 35.94
CA ASP A 90 11.52 -14.64 36.12
C ASP A 90 10.51 -14.58 34.97
N PRO A 91 9.22 -14.26 35.30
CA PRO A 91 8.18 -14.18 34.29
C PRO A 91 8.58 -13.19 33.19
N ARG A 92 8.66 -13.67 31.96
CA ARG A 92 8.97 -12.84 30.79
C ARG A 92 7.73 -12.05 30.37
N THR A 93 7.93 -10.78 30.06
CA THR A 93 6.94 -10.00 29.34
C THR A 93 6.90 -10.47 27.89
N TRP A 94 5.73 -10.70 27.36
CA TRP A 94 5.51 -11.03 25.95
C TRP A 94 4.93 -9.83 25.22
N LEU A 95 5.23 -9.69 23.93
CA LEU A 95 4.74 -8.61 23.10
C LEU A 95 3.70 -9.15 22.12
N LEU A 96 2.48 -8.65 22.19
CA LEU A 96 1.43 -8.92 21.21
C LEU A 96 1.42 -7.81 20.17
N GLU A 97 1.76 -8.14 18.93
CA GLU A 97 1.73 -7.23 17.78
C GLU A 97 0.46 -7.45 16.96
N LEU A 98 -0.23 -6.35 16.62
CA LEU A 98 -1.20 -6.29 15.54
C LEU A 98 -0.60 -5.38 14.45
N ALA A 99 -0.17 -6.00 13.32
CA ALA A 99 0.60 -5.36 12.27
C ALA A 99 -0.31 -4.78 11.16
N TYR A 100 -1.26 -3.93 11.56
CA TYR A 100 -2.17 -3.23 10.64
C TYR A 100 -2.43 -1.79 11.12
N PRO A 101 -1.58 -0.83 10.77
CA PRO A 101 -1.68 0.56 11.24
C PRO A 101 -3.01 1.27 10.94
N PRO A 102 -3.71 1.03 9.78
CA PRO A 102 -4.95 1.73 9.45
C PRO A 102 -6.21 1.17 10.16
N LEU A 103 -6.12 0.83 11.43
CA LEU A 103 -7.26 0.37 12.22
C LEU A 103 -7.77 1.52 13.09
N ASP A 104 -9.06 1.91 12.95
CA ASP A 104 -9.61 3.11 13.59
C ASP A 104 -9.59 3.01 15.12
N LYS A 105 -10.05 1.87 15.67
CA LYS A 105 -10.11 1.62 17.11
C LYS A 105 -9.70 0.19 17.45
N LEU A 106 -8.85 0.07 18.43
CA LEU A 106 -8.35 -1.20 18.98
C LEU A 106 -8.32 -1.12 20.50
N ASP A 107 -9.17 -1.91 21.14
CA ASP A 107 -9.20 -2.05 22.59
C ASP A 107 -8.66 -3.43 23.00
N LEU A 108 -7.74 -3.46 23.95
CA LEU A 108 -7.22 -4.68 24.59
C LEU A 108 -7.83 -4.85 25.97
N TYR A 109 -8.42 -6.01 26.22
CA TYR A 109 -8.96 -6.40 27.53
C TYR A 109 -8.16 -7.56 28.12
N LEU A 110 -7.74 -7.39 29.37
CA LEU A 110 -7.02 -8.39 30.16
C LEU A 110 -7.80 -8.80 31.40
N PRO A 111 -7.59 -10.00 31.94
CA PRO A 111 -8.20 -10.42 33.21
C PRO A 111 -7.92 -9.41 34.34
N ASP A 112 -8.91 -9.13 35.16
CA ASP A 112 -8.81 -8.18 36.29
C ASP A 112 -8.33 -8.84 37.59
N GLY A 113 -8.19 -10.18 37.61
CA GLY A 113 -7.86 -10.98 38.79
C GLY A 113 -9.03 -11.26 39.70
N GLN A 114 -10.21 -10.72 39.43
CA GLN A 114 -11.45 -10.92 40.22
C GLN A 114 -12.49 -11.76 39.47
N GLY A 115 -12.11 -12.33 38.33
CA GLY A 115 -12.98 -13.15 37.49
C GLY A 115 -13.65 -12.36 36.33
N GLY A 116 -13.37 -11.07 36.22
CA GLY A 116 -13.78 -10.19 35.12
C GLY A 116 -12.63 -9.79 34.21
N TYR A 117 -12.91 -8.77 33.35
CA TYR A 117 -11.94 -8.20 32.42
C TYR A 117 -11.90 -6.69 32.56
N ARG A 118 -10.72 -6.12 32.52
CA ARG A 118 -10.50 -4.68 32.48
C ARG A 118 -9.98 -4.25 31.12
N LEU A 119 -10.38 -3.05 30.67
CA LEU A 119 -9.76 -2.38 29.54
C LEU A 119 -8.30 -2.04 29.94
N ALA A 120 -7.35 -2.75 29.34
CA ALA A 120 -5.93 -2.52 29.62
C ALA A 120 -5.36 -1.40 28.73
N GLN A 121 -5.78 -1.35 27.46
CA GLN A 121 -5.30 -0.35 26.51
C GLN A 121 -6.38 -0.03 25.48
N ARG A 122 -6.46 1.27 25.14
CA ARG A 122 -7.27 1.79 24.02
C ARG A 122 -6.38 2.56 23.07
N THR A 123 -6.41 2.20 21.78
CA THR A 123 -5.61 2.83 20.72
C THR A 123 -6.34 2.73 19.38
N GLY A 124 -5.71 3.22 18.32
CA GLY A 124 -6.24 3.26 16.95
C GLY A 124 -5.69 4.46 16.19
N ASP A 125 -5.92 4.53 14.89
CA ASP A 125 -5.47 5.66 14.09
C ASP A 125 -6.40 6.89 14.17
N THR A 126 -7.58 6.72 14.78
CA THR A 126 -8.47 7.84 15.16
C THR A 126 -8.07 8.51 16.47
N LEU A 127 -7.06 7.99 17.15
CA LEU A 127 -6.50 8.56 18.37
C LEU A 127 -5.09 9.12 18.09
N PRO A 128 -4.62 10.12 18.89
CA PRO A 128 -3.25 10.62 18.78
C PRO A 128 -2.22 9.49 18.91
N PHE A 129 -1.09 9.62 18.22
CA PHE A 129 -0.03 8.59 18.26
C PHE A 129 0.44 8.28 19.69
N ALA A 130 0.40 9.27 20.58
CA ALA A 130 0.71 9.10 22.01
C ALA A 130 -0.22 8.11 22.75
N SER A 131 -1.36 7.70 22.16
CA SER A 131 -2.22 6.64 22.72
C SER A 131 -1.57 5.26 22.67
N ARG A 132 -0.51 5.08 21.88
CA ARG A 132 0.25 3.82 21.77
C ARG A 132 1.23 3.70 22.92
N PRO A 133 1.17 2.61 23.72
CA PRO A 133 2.07 2.43 24.87
C PRO A 133 3.54 2.30 24.42
N ILE A 134 3.76 1.63 23.28
CA ILE A 134 5.06 1.51 22.63
C ILE A 134 5.01 2.33 21.32
N ARG A 135 5.95 3.25 21.17
CA ARG A 135 6.03 4.15 20.00
C ARG A 135 6.50 3.37 18.76
N GLN A 136 5.54 2.75 18.09
CA GLN A 136 5.75 1.98 16.87
C GLN A 136 4.58 2.21 15.89
N ASN A 137 4.87 2.07 14.61
CA ASN A 137 3.86 2.18 13.55
C ASN A 137 2.78 1.08 13.65
N ASN A 138 3.11 -0.14 14.09
CA ASN A 138 2.16 -1.18 14.44
C ASN A 138 1.66 -1.03 15.87
N TYR A 139 0.54 -1.70 16.18
CA TYR A 139 0.04 -1.75 17.55
C TYR A 139 0.78 -2.85 18.31
N LEU A 140 1.45 -2.48 19.39
CA LEU A 140 2.28 -3.38 20.20
C LEU A 140 1.86 -3.26 21.68
N PHE A 141 1.51 -4.40 22.28
CA PHE A 141 1.04 -4.49 23.64
C PHE A 141 1.94 -5.40 24.47
N GLU A 142 2.27 -4.97 25.68
CA GLU A 142 2.96 -5.81 26.66
C GLU A 142 1.94 -6.71 27.38
N LEU A 143 2.17 -8.02 27.34
CA LEU A 143 1.40 -9.01 28.05
C LEU A 143 2.21 -9.59 29.21
N GLY A 144 1.80 -9.29 30.43
CA GLY A 144 2.31 -9.93 31.64
C GLY A 144 1.58 -11.26 31.89
N LEU A 145 2.02 -12.33 31.23
CA LEU A 145 1.38 -13.65 31.38
C LEU A 145 1.87 -14.38 32.62
N GLU A 146 0.95 -14.90 33.39
CA GLU A 146 1.26 -15.73 34.60
C GLU A 146 1.75 -17.11 34.13
N PRO A 147 2.91 -17.60 34.66
CA PRO A 147 3.42 -18.91 34.33
C PRO A 147 2.46 -20.06 34.72
N ASN A 148 2.32 -21.05 33.85
CA ASN A 148 1.51 -22.27 34.06
C ASN A 148 0.02 -22.00 34.33
N LYS A 149 -0.49 -20.85 33.90
CA LYS A 149 -1.90 -20.50 34.07
C LYS A 149 -2.44 -19.99 32.73
N PRO A 150 -3.36 -20.71 32.09
CA PRO A 150 -4.01 -20.23 30.88
C PRO A 150 -4.71 -18.91 31.14
N GLN A 151 -4.46 -17.94 30.27
CA GLN A 151 -5.05 -16.61 30.35
C GLN A 151 -5.78 -16.29 29.05
N ARG A 152 -6.97 -15.77 29.18
CA ARG A 152 -7.81 -15.34 28.07
C ARG A 152 -7.67 -13.84 27.88
N VAL A 153 -7.44 -13.43 26.65
CA VAL A 153 -7.29 -12.04 26.23
C VAL A 153 -8.33 -11.73 25.17
N TYR A 154 -8.94 -10.55 25.23
CA TYR A 154 -9.86 -10.09 24.20
C TYR A 154 -9.32 -8.84 23.51
N LEU A 155 -9.51 -8.79 22.19
CA LEU A 155 -9.29 -7.61 21.37
C LEU A 155 -10.61 -7.20 20.73
N ARG A 156 -10.98 -5.93 20.83
CA ARG A 156 -12.12 -5.34 20.15
C ARG A 156 -11.63 -4.46 19.02
N LEU A 157 -12.02 -4.79 17.79
CA LEU A 157 -11.63 -4.10 16.57
C LEU A 157 -12.85 -3.42 15.95
N GLU A 158 -12.70 -2.14 15.65
CA GLU A 158 -13.72 -1.35 14.94
C GLU A 158 -13.02 -0.49 13.90
N SER A 159 -13.46 -0.52 12.63
CA SER A 159 -12.93 0.35 11.61
C SER A 159 -13.96 0.71 10.55
N GLN A 160 -13.90 1.93 10.06
CA GLN A 160 -14.63 2.38 8.88
C GLN A 160 -13.93 1.96 7.58
N GLY A 161 -12.64 1.63 7.68
CA GLY A 161 -11.80 1.07 6.63
C GLY A 161 -11.92 -0.44 6.53
N SER A 162 -10.89 -1.09 5.97
CA SER A 162 -10.74 -2.53 5.99
C SER A 162 -10.32 -3.00 7.39
N ILE A 163 -10.89 -4.13 7.83
CA ILE A 163 -10.51 -4.76 9.11
C ILE A 163 -9.61 -5.95 8.81
N GLN A 164 -8.34 -5.84 9.22
CA GLN A 164 -7.35 -6.90 9.14
C GLN A 164 -6.67 -7.03 10.50
N ALA A 165 -6.37 -8.26 10.91
CA ALA A 165 -5.69 -8.52 12.18
C ALA A 165 -4.57 -9.56 12.00
N PRO A 166 -3.43 -9.17 11.42
CA PRO A 166 -2.22 -9.97 11.44
C PRO A 166 -1.63 -9.90 12.86
N LEU A 167 -1.94 -10.94 13.68
CA LEU A 167 -1.54 -11.04 15.07
C LEU A 167 -0.32 -11.94 15.21
N THR A 168 0.66 -11.48 15.97
CA THR A 168 1.87 -12.23 16.30
C THR A 168 2.27 -11.99 17.75
N LEU A 169 2.58 -13.07 18.46
CA LEU A 169 3.18 -13.00 19.79
C LEU A 169 4.70 -13.11 19.65
N TRP A 170 5.43 -12.20 20.27
CA TRP A 170 6.87 -12.10 20.19
C TRP A 170 7.53 -12.20 21.57
N SER A 171 8.70 -12.83 21.60
CA SER A 171 9.64 -12.54 22.68
C SER A 171 10.23 -11.14 22.47
N PRO A 172 10.48 -10.35 23.53
CA PRO A 172 11.05 -9.01 23.39
C PRO A 172 12.37 -9.00 22.61
N LYS A 173 13.21 -10.02 22.82
CA LYS A 173 14.48 -10.15 22.12
C LYS A 173 14.27 -10.32 20.62
N ALA A 174 13.45 -11.28 20.21
CA ALA A 174 13.20 -11.55 18.78
C ALA A 174 12.53 -10.34 18.08
N TYR A 175 11.62 -9.65 18.79
CA TYR A 175 11.04 -8.43 18.26
C TYR A 175 12.09 -7.36 17.96
N LEU A 176 13.03 -7.13 18.90
CA LEU A 176 14.12 -6.17 18.69
C LEU A 176 15.10 -6.60 17.58
N GLU A 177 15.32 -7.89 17.39
CA GLU A 177 16.17 -8.43 16.32
C GLU A 177 15.52 -8.33 14.94
N GLU A 178 14.17 -8.42 14.85
CA GLU A 178 13.41 -8.30 13.60
C GLU A 178 13.22 -6.83 13.14
N GLN A 179 13.16 -5.88 14.07
CA GLN A 179 12.86 -4.47 13.76
C GLN A 179 13.83 -3.82 12.76
N PRO A 180 15.17 -4.02 12.86
CA PRO A 180 16.10 -3.42 11.91
C PRO A 180 15.83 -3.82 10.46
N GLU A 181 15.48 -5.08 10.21
CA GLU A 181 15.17 -5.57 8.86
C GLU A 181 13.98 -4.82 8.27
N ARG A 182 12.89 -4.68 9.02
CA ARG A 182 11.69 -3.94 8.59
C ARG A 182 12.00 -2.47 8.30
N ILE A 183 12.76 -1.82 9.18
CA ILE A 183 13.14 -0.41 9.05
C ILE A 183 14.03 -0.22 7.82
N TYR A 184 15.03 -1.07 7.60
CA TYR A 184 15.91 -0.98 6.44
C TYR A 184 15.16 -1.18 5.12
N VAL A 185 14.25 -2.15 5.06
CA VAL A 185 13.47 -2.40 3.83
C VAL A 185 12.59 -1.21 3.49
N LEU A 186 11.80 -0.72 4.44
CA LEU A 186 10.97 0.46 4.22
C LEU A 186 11.82 1.69 3.92
N GLY A 187 12.95 1.86 4.62
CA GLY A 187 13.89 2.96 4.38
C GLY A 187 14.49 2.93 2.98
N ILE A 188 14.85 1.75 2.47
CA ILE A 188 15.34 1.59 1.09
C ILE A 188 14.24 1.94 0.09
N ILE A 189 13.01 1.46 0.29
CA ILE A 189 11.87 1.73 -0.59
C ILE A 189 11.57 3.23 -0.63
N TYR A 190 11.44 3.88 0.53
CA TYR A 190 11.22 5.32 0.62
C TYR A 190 12.39 6.12 0.06
N GLY A 191 13.62 5.63 0.27
CA GLY A 191 14.84 6.22 -0.30
C GLY A 191 14.83 6.18 -1.83
N VAL A 192 14.44 5.07 -2.43
CA VAL A 192 14.29 4.94 -3.90
C VAL A 192 13.25 5.94 -4.41
N LEU A 193 12.06 6.02 -3.79
CA LEU A 193 11.02 6.96 -4.18
C LEU A 193 11.49 8.41 -4.09
N LEU A 194 12.18 8.77 -3.01
CA LEU A 194 12.72 10.10 -2.79
C LEU A 194 13.81 10.46 -3.81
N VAL A 195 14.76 9.55 -4.06
CA VAL A 195 15.83 9.76 -5.06
C VAL A 195 15.25 9.92 -6.44
N MET A 196 14.25 9.10 -6.82
CA MET A 196 13.59 9.22 -8.12
C MET A 196 12.78 10.51 -8.25
N LEU A 197 12.15 10.98 -7.17
CA LEU A 197 11.47 12.27 -7.13
C LEU A 197 12.47 13.42 -7.38
N ILE A 198 13.58 13.44 -6.65
CA ILE A 198 14.64 14.45 -6.79
C ILE A 198 15.27 14.39 -8.20
N TYR A 199 15.58 13.19 -8.68
CA TYR A 199 16.14 12.99 -10.02
C TYR A 199 15.23 13.57 -11.11
N ASN A 200 13.93 13.24 -11.09
CA ASN A 200 12.97 13.76 -12.07
C ASN A 200 12.75 15.27 -11.89
N LEU A 201 12.86 15.81 -10.67
CA LEU A 201 12.81 17.25 -10.45
C LEU A 201 13.96 17.98 -11.13
N PHE A 202 15.20 17.49 -11.01
CA PHE A 202 16.34 18.06 -11.73
C PHE A 202 16.18 17.98 -13.25
N ILE A 203 15.65 16.88 -13.76
CA ILE A 203 15.37 16.76 -15.19
C ILE A 203 14.30 17.78 -15.61
N PHE A 204 13.22 17.91 -14.84
CA PHE A 204 12.18 18.90 -15.11
C PHE A 204 12.73 20.32 -15.17
N LEU A 205 13.57 20.70 -14.23
CA LEU A 205 14.20 22.04 -14.21
C LEU A 205 15.10 22.28 -15.43
N SER A 206 15.74 21.24 -15.94
CA SER A 206 16.61 21.29 -17.12
C SER A 206 15.84 21.28 -18.45
N VAL A 207 14.88 20.36 -18.60
CA VAL A 207 14.18 20.12 -19.88
C VAL A 207 12.89 20.94 -20.00
N ARG A 208 12.25 21.25 -18.86
CA ARG A 208 10.97 21.96 -18.73
C ARG A 208 9.80 21.30 -19.47
N ASP A 209 9.84 19.97 -19.67
CA ASP A 209 8.70 19.21 -20.18
C ASP A 209 7.72 18.92 -19.04
N THR A 210 6.47 19.34 -19.21
CA THR A 210 5.39 19.20 -18.20
C THR A 210 5.08 17.75 -17.83
N SER A 211 5.43 16.77 -18.67
CA SER A 211 5.27 15.35 -18.34
C SER A 211 6.04 14.97 -17.08
N TYR A 212 7.26 15.54 -16.90
CA TYR A 212 8.05 15.32 -15.68
C TYR A 212 7.40 15.93 -14.45
N LEU A 213 6.78 17.11 -14.57
CA LEU A 213 6.08 17.73 -13.44
C LEU A 213 4.92 16.84 -12.95
N TYR A 214 4.10 16.33 -13.89
CA TYR A 214 3.00 15.43 -13.53
C TYR A 214 3.50 14.13 -12.91
N TYR A 215 4.61 13.61 -13.41
CA TYR A 215 5.24 12.42 -12.85
C TYR A 215 5.79 12.65 -11.44
N ILE A 216 6.44 13.77 -11.17
CA ILE A 216 6.91 14.17 -9.83
C ILE A 216 5.74 14.24 -8.84
N LEU A 217 4.63 14.88 -9.25
CA LEU A 217 3.44 14.99 -8.41
C LEU A 217 2.78 13.62 -8.16
N TYR A 218 2.81 12.72 -9.15
CA TYR A 218 2.38 11.34 -8.98
C TYR A 218 3.25 10.59 -7.96
N ILE A 219 4.59 10.60 -8.13
CA ILE A 219 5.52 9.95 -7.19
C ILE A 219 5.36 10.50 -5.78
N ALA A 220 5.27 11.83 -5.63
CA ALA A 220 5.09 12.47 -4.33
C ALA A 220 3.78 12.03 -3.66
N SER A 221 2.66 12.05 -4.39
CA SER A 221 1.36 11.61 -3.89
C SER A 221 1.36 10.14 -3.50
N PHE A 222 1.92 9.30 -4.36
CA PHE A 222 1.98 7.86 -4.13
C PHE A 222 2.94 7.50 -3.00
N GLY A 223 4.11 8.14 -2.91
CA GLY A 223 5.07 7.96 -1.83
C GLY A 223 4.49 8.35 -0.47
N LEU A 224 3.82 9.50 -0.38
CA LEU A 224 3.13 9.93 0.83
C LEU A 224 1.95 8.99 1.20
N TYR A 225 1.24 8.46 0.21
CA TYR A 225 0.24 7.40 0.44
C TYR A 225 0.87 6.16 1.11
N GLN A 226 2.00 5.68 0.61
CA GLN A 226 2.72 4.54 1.19
C GLN A 226 3.16 4.82 2.64
N VAL A 227 3.69 6.02 2.90
CA VAL A 227 4.05 6.48 4.25
C VAL A 227 2.83 6.52 5.17
N SER A 228 1.67 6.96 4.67
CA SER A 228 0.42 7.04 5.43
C SER A 228 -0.10 5.65 5.80
N VAL A 229 -0.23 4.75 4.83
CA VAL A 229 -0.77 3.39 5.02
C VAL A 229 0.13 2.52 5.89
N ASN A 230 1.45 2.69 5.79
CA ASN A 230 2.40 1.94 6.63
C ASN A 230 2.52 2.52 8.07
N GLY A 231 1.75 3.54 8.42
CA GLY A 231 1.73 4.13 9.76
C GLY A 231 2.89 5.07 10.07
N ALA A 232 3.87 5.23 9.17
CA ALA A 232 4.96 6.19 9.35
C ALA A 232 4.46 7.65 9.30
N GLY A 233 3.35 7.90 8.61
CA GLY A 233 2.72 9.20 8.54
C GLY A 233 2.28 9.72 9.90
N ILE A 234 1.51 8.92 10.64
CA ILE A 234 1.05 9.29 11.99
C ILE A 234 2.18 9.27 13.02
N GLU A 235 3.24 8.49 12.79
CA GLU A 235 4.39 8.43 13.70
C GLU A 235 5.27 9.68 13.59
N TYR A 236 5.58 10.15 12.36
CA TYR A 236 6.62 11.17 12.14
C TYR A 236 6.10 12.52 11.61
N PHE A 237 5.00 12.53 10.81
CA PHE A 237 4.58 13.73 10.10
C PHE A 237 3.38 14.44 10.74
N TRP A 238 2.41 13.68 11.27
CA TRP A 238 1.17 14.23 11.86
C TRP A 238 0.70 13.49 13.12
N PRO A 239 1.58 13.31 14.15
CA PRO A 239 1.28 12.51 15.34
C PRO A 239 0.08 13.02 16.15
N ASP A 240 -0.17 14.32 16.09
CA ASP A 240 -1.24 14.99 16.85
C ASP A 240 -2.47 15.31 16.00
N SER A 241 -2.53 14.79 14.76
CA SER A 241 -3.63 15.06 13.83
C SER A 241 -4.26 13.76 13.30
N PRO A 242 -5.02 13.02 14.16
CA PRO A 242 -5.68 11.77 13.76
C PRO A 242 -6.65 11.95 12.60
N TRP A 243 -7.34 13.10 12.56
CA TRP A 243 -8.24 13.43 11.45
C TRP A 243 -7.51 13.40 10.10
N TRP A 244 -6.33 14.05 10.03
CA TRP A 244 -5.54 14.06 8.80
C TRP A 244 -4.92 12.69 8.52
N ALA A 245 -4.51 11.92 9.54
CA ALA A 245 -4.01 10.56 9.37
C ALA A 245 -4.99 9.68 8.57
N ASN A 246 -6.28 9.79 8.88
CA ASN A 246 -7.35 9.10 8.15
C ASN A 246 -7.63 9.73 6.78
N ALA A 247 -7.80 11.05 6.71
CA ALA A 247 -8.13 11.76 5.48
C ALA A 247 -7.00 11.67 4.42
N ALA A 248 -5.74 11.61 4.86
CA ALA A 248 -4.58 11.57 3.98
C ALA A 248 -4.60 10.38 3.00
N THR A 249 -5.01 9.19 3.45
CA THR A 249 -5.02 7.98 2.61
C THR A 249 -5.90 8.15 1.36
N PRO A 250 -7.22 8.39 1.45
CA PRO A 250 -8.05 8.61 0.27
C PRO A 250 -7.67 9.87 -0.51
N PHE A 251 -7.24 10.94 0.17
CA PHE A 251 -6.76 12.16 -0.48
C PHE A 251 -5.57 11.89 -1.39
N LEU A 252 -4.57 11.16 -0.90
CA LEU A 252 -3.34 10.86 -1.64
C LEU A 252 -3.58 9.85 -2.77
N ILE A 253 -4.52 8.90 -2.61
CA ILE A 253 -4.97 8.03 -3.71
C ILE A 253 -5.61 8.86 -4.82
N GLY A 254 -6.51 9.79 -4.47
CA GLY A 254 -7.15 10.69 -5.42
C GLY A 254 -6.14 11.57 -6.16
N SER A 255 -5.16 12.12 -5.44
CA SER A 255 -4.05 12.92 -5.97
C SER A 255 -3.15 12.10 -6.91
N ALA A 256 -2.76 10.87 -6.51
CA ALA A 256 -1.98 9.98 -7.34
C ALA A 256 -2.70 9.60 -8.64
N ALA A 257 -4.01 9.32 -8.56
CA ALA A 257 -4.82 9.04 -9.75
C ALA A 257 -4.93 10.26 -10.68
N LEU A 258 -5.14 11.45 -10.13
CA LEU A 258 -5.21 12.69 -10.90
C LEU A 258 -3.92 12.96 -11.66
N PHE A 259 -2.79 12.98 -10.95
CA PHE A 259 -1.49 13.28 -11.58
C PHE A 259 -0.96 12.13 -12.42
N GLY A 260 -1.22 10.87 -12.03
CA GLY A 260 -0.85 9.69 -12.81
C GLY A 260 -1.62 9.59 -14.14
N CYS A 261 -2.92 9.89 -14.16
CA CYS A 261 -3.69 9.99 -15.41
C CYS A 261 -3.17 11.11 -16.30
N GLN A 262 -2.89 12.29 -15.75
CA GLN A 262 -2.35 13.40 -16.52
C GLN A 262 -0.95 13.11 -17.04
N PHE A 263 -0.11 12.43 -16.26
CA PHE A 263 1.18 11.92 -16.72
C PHE A 263 1.02 10.94 -17.88
N ALA A 264 0.15 9.93 -17.75
CA ALA A 264 -0.08 8.95 -18.82
C ALA A 264 -0.58 9.61 -20.11
N ARG A 265 -1.51 10.58 -20.00
CA ARG A 265 -2.00 11.37 -21.15
C ARG A 265 -0.89 12.12 -21.84
N SER A 266 -0.03 12.80 -21.09
CA SER A 266 1.08 13.58 -21.60
C SER A 266 2.21 12.71 -22.18
N PHE A 267 2.54 11.61 -21.47
CA PHE A 267 3.63 10.71 -21.87
C PHE A 267 3.28 9.84 -23.07
N LEU A 268 2.07 9.26 -23.09
CA LEU A 268 1.61 8.34 -24.15
C LEU A 268 0.92 9.07 -25.31
N HIS A 269 0.75 10.38 -25.26
CA HIS A 269 -0.01 11.16 -26.25
C HIS A 269 -1.37 10.51 -26.58
N THR A 270 -2.13 10.17 -25.52
CA THR A 270 -3.35 9.34 -25.62
C THR A 270 -4.39 9.95 -26.55
N ARG A 271 -4.46 11.28 -26.62
CA ARG A 271 -5.37 12.00 -27.50
C ARG A 271 -5.16 11.66 -28.98
N ASP A 272 -3.90 11.47 -29.39
CA ASP A 272 -3.53 11.16 -30.79
C ASP A 272 -3.75 9.68 -31.09
N HIS A 273 -3.71 8.82 -30.06
CA HIS A 273 -3.88 7.38 -30.21
C HIS A 273 -5.32 6.93 -30.03
N SER A 274 -6.08 7.46 -29.05
CA SER A 274 -7.46 7.07 -28.80
C SER A 274 -8.21 8.11 -27.99
N VAL A 275 -9.19 8.75 -28.61
CA VAL A 275 -10.09 9.71 -27.94
C VAL A 275 -10.87 9.10 -26.79
N TRP A 276 -11.24 7.81 -26.88
CA TRP A 276 -11.99 7.11 -25.83
C TRP A 276 -11.14 6.88 -24.59
N VAL A 277 -9.88 6.44 -24.76
CA VAL A 277 -8.94 6.27 -23.63
C VAL A 277 -8.62 7.63 -23.01
N ASP A 278 -8.40 8.66 -23.81
CA ASP A 278 -8.13 10.02 -23.32
C ASP A 278 -9.31 10.56 -22.50
N ARG A 279 -10.56 10.40 -22.97
CA ARG A 279 -11.76 10.76 -22.23
C ARG A 279 -11.93 9.95 -20.93
N GLY A 280 -11.62 8.65 -20.98
CA GLY A 280 -11.62 7.79 -19.79
C GLY A 280 -10.64 8.27 -18.72
N LEU A 281 -9.41 8.63 -19.11
CA LEU A 281 -8.42 9.20 -18.20
C LEU A 281 -8.87 10.55 -17.63
N LEU A 282 -9.49 11.43 -18.45
CA LEU A 282 -10.09 12.68 -17.97
C LEU A 282 -11.21 12.44 -16.95
N ALA A 283 -12.06 11.46 -17.19
CA ALA A 283 -13.11 11.09 -16.24
C ALA A 283 -12.51 10.60 -14.91
N LEU A 284 -11.46 9.76 -14.94
CA LEU A 284 -10.77 9.33 -13.73
C LEU A 284 -10.07 10.49 -13.00
N MET A 285 -9.53 11.47 -13.71
CA MET A 285 -8.99 12.69 -13.11
C MET A 285 -10.09 13.48 -12.36
N ALA A 286 -11.26 13.63 -12.97
CA ALA A 286 -12.39 14.28 -12.31
C ALA A 286 -12.86 13.52 -11.05
N VAL A 287 -12.91 12.18 -11.12
CA VAL A 287 -13.20 11.33 -9.95
C VAL A 287 -12.09 11.46 -8.91
N GLY A 288 -10.82 11.53 -9.31
CA GLY A 288 -9.69 11.76 -8.39
C GLY A 288 -9.82 13.07 -7.63
N ALA A 289 -10.13 14.16 -8.32
CA ALA A 289 -10.39 15.46 -7.70
C ALA A 289 -11.60 15.41 -6.74
N LEU A 290 -12.67 14.69 -7.12
CA LEU A 290 -13.82 14.46 -6.27
C LEU A 290 -13.47 13.68 -5.00
N VAL A 291 -12.65 12.62 -5.12
CA VAL A 291 -12.17 11.84 -3.97
C VAL A 291 -11.36 12.72 -3.02
N MET A 292 -10.47 13.58 -3.55
CA MET A 292 -9.71 14.53 -2.72
C MET A 292 -10.64 15.46 -1.94
N LEU A 293 -11.67 16.00 -2.59
CA LEU A 293 -12.67 16.86 -1.93
C LEU A 293 -13.46 16.07 -0.87
N MET A 294 -13.90 14.86 -1.19
CA MET A 294 -14.65 14.01 -0.26
C MET A 294 -13.80 13.58 0.94
N ALA A 295 -12.50 13.35 0.77
CA ALA A 295 -11.59 13.04 1.86
C ALA A 295 -11.50 14.17 2.92
N LEU A 296 -11.72 15.42 2.50
CA LEU A 296 -11.68 16.60 3.37
C LEU A 296 -13.04 16.96 3.98
N THR A 297 -14.15 16.53 3.37
CA THR A 297 -15.51 17.02 3.70
C THR A 297 -16.48 15.95 4.16
N MET A 298 -16.20 14.68 3.84
CA MET A 298 -17.11 13.56 4.11
C MET A 298 -16.53 12.55 5.10
N SER A 299 -17.33 11.52 5.42
CA SER A 299 -16.85 10.41 6.26
C SER A 299 -15.74 9.62 5.55
N TYR A 300 -14.74 9.23 6.31
CA TYR A 300 -13.59 8.43 5.86
C TYR A 300 -14.01 7.18 5.06
N ALA A 301 -15.02 6.44 5.56
CA ALA A 301 -15.51 5.22 4.89
C ALA A 301 -15.94 5.43 3.44
N VAL A 302 -16.66 6.53 3.17
CA VAL A 302 -17.18 6.81 1.82
C VAL A 302 -16.05 7.23 0.89
N ALA A 303 -15.17 8.12 1.37
CA ALA A 303 -14.01 8.59 0.61
C ALA A 303 -13.06 7.43 0.28
N LEU A 304 -12.76 6.56 1.25
CA LEU A 304 -11.85 5.42 1.08
C LEU A 304 -12.40 4.36 0.11
N ARG A 305 -13.71 4.05 0.18
CA ARG A 305 -14.32 3.08 -0.76
C ARG A 305 -14.25 3.61 -2.19
N LEU A 306 -14.60 4.88 -2.40
CA LEU A 306 -14.49 5.48 -3.74
C LEU A 306 -13.04 5.53 -4.21
N ALA A 307 -12.09 5.87 -3.33
CA ALA A 307 -10.66 5.84 -3.63
C ALA A 307 -10.19 4.45 -4.06
N THR A 308 -10.67 3.39 -3.41
CA THR A 308 -10.34 2.00 -3.76
C THR A 308 -10.82 1.63 -5.17
N TYR A 309 -12.10 1.96 -5.50
CA TYR A 309 -12.61 1.73 -6.86
C TYR A 309 -11.87 2.58 -7.90
N LEU A 310 -11.56 3.83 -7.56
CA LEU A 310 -10.75 4.70 -8.40
C LEU A 310 -9.36 4.09 -8.66
N ALA A 311 -8.68 3.58 -7.63
CA ALA A 311 -7.36 2.96 -7.78
C ALA A 311 -7.38 1.75 -8.71
N LEU A 312 -8.41 0.90 -8.62
CA LEU A 312 -8.60 -0.25 -9.53
C LEU A 312 -8.83 0.21 -10.97
N ALA A 313 -9.75 1.14 -11.18
CA ALA A 313 -10.06 1.68 -12.51
C ALA A 313 -8.87 2.41 -13.13
N PHE A 314 -8.17 3.21 -12.32
CA PHE A 314 -6.95 3.93 -12.67
C PHE A 314 -5.87 2.97 -13.18
N THR A 315 -5.55 1.95 -12.38
CA THR A 315 -4.51 0.97 -12.73
C THR A 315 -4.85 0.23 -14.02
N GLY A 316 -6.09 -0.24 -14.15
CA GLY A 316 -6.55 -0.96 -15.35
C GLY A 316 -6.54 -0.10 -16.62
N LEU A 317 -7.04 1.13 -16.53
CA LEU A 317 -7.12 2.02 -17.69
C LEU A 317 -5.75 2.52 -18.14
N ILE A 318 -4.84 2.83 -17.21
CA ILE A 318 -3.47 3.24 -17.54
C ILE A 318 -2.72 2.08 -18.22
N PHE A 319 -2.85 0.86 -17.69
CA PHE A 319 -2.23 -0.30 -18.31
C PHE A 319 -2.75 -0.54 -19.75
N ALA A 320 -4.07 -0.44 -19.94
CA ALA A 320 -4.70 -0.52 -21.26
C ALA A 320 -4.22 0.60 -22.20
N ALA A 321 -4.06 1.82 -21.69
CA ALA A 321 -3.52 2.94 -22.46
C ALA A 321 -2.08 2.68 -22.94
N GLY A 322 -1.24 2.10 -22.10
CA GLY A 322 0.12 1.69 -22.43
C GLY A 322 0.13 0.64 -23.55
N ILE A 323 -0.67 -0.41 -23.43
CA ILE A 323 -0.81 -1.46 -24.46
C ILE A 323 -1.26 -0.86 -25.79
N LEU A 324 -2.29 0.00 -25.77
CA LEU A 324 -2.82 0.62 -26.99
C LEU A 324 -1.79 1.52 -27.67
N ALA A 325 -1.03 2.31 -26.92
CA ALA A 325 0.03 3.15 -27.45
C ALA A 325 1.14 2.30 -28.10
N TRP A 326 1.50 1.16 -27.48
CA TRP A 326 2.48 0.23 -28.05
C TRP A 326 1.98 -0.42 -29.34
N LEU A 327 0.73 -0.91 -29.37
CA LEU A 327 0.12 -1.50 -30.58
C LEU A 327 0.03 -0.49 -31.73
N ARG A 328 -0.01 0.81 -31.45
CA ARG A 328 0.02 1.90 -32.44
C ARG A 328 1.43 2.37 -32.81
N GLY A 329 2.46 1.63 -32.41
CA GLY A 329 3.84 1.83 -32.86
C GLY A 329 4.70 2.73 -31.96
N MET A 330 4.22 3.19 -30.80
CA MET A 330 5.01 3.96 -29.85
C MET A 330 6.03 3.06 -29.14
N ARG A 331 7.27 3.03 -29.57
CA ARG A 331 8.33 2.17 -29.02
C ARG A 331 8.60 2.39 -27.52
N VAL A 332 8.50 3.63 -27.05
CA VAL A 332 8.74 4.00 -25.65
C VAL A 332 7.67 3.42 -24.73
N ALA A 333 6.46 3.14 -25.22
CA ALA A 333 5.37 2.54 -24.44
C ALA A 333 5.71 1.14 -23.87
N ARG A 334 6.68 0.42 -24.46
CA ARG A 334 7.14 -0.89 -23.93
C ARG A 334 7.67 -0.77 -22.49
N TYR A 335 8.47 0.25 -22.20
CA TYR A 335 9.02 0.46 -20.86
C TYR A 335 7.93 0.83 -19.87
N PHE A 336 6.95 1.60 -20.32
CA PHE A 336 5.76 1.93 -19.56
C PHE A 336 4.97 0.67 -19.16
N ILE A 337 4.74 -0.25 -20.12
CA ILE A 337 4.03 -1.52 -19.84
C ILE A 337 4.82 -2.39 -18.86
N ILE A 338 6.15 -2.50 -19.02
CA ILE A 338 6.99 -3.28 -18.12
C ILE A 338 6.92 -2.73 -16.70
N ALA A 339 6.99 -1.41 -16.54
CA ALA A 339 6.89 -0.74 -15.24
C ALA A 339 5.54 -1.02 -14.55
N TRP A 340 4.44 -0.83 -15.27
CA TRP A 340 3.09 -1.10 -14.75
C TRP A 340 2.84 -2.59 -14.50
N THR A 341 3.46 -3.49 -15.27
CA THR A 341 3.41 -4.94 -15.02
C THR A 341 4.08 -5.27 -13.69
N ALA A 342 5.23 -4.68 -13.38
CA ALA A 342 5.91 -4.89 -12.09
C ALA A 342 5.05 -4.42 -10.91
N PHE A 343 4.41 -3.25 -11.04
CA PHE A 343 3.47 -2.74 -10.04
C PHE A 343 2.26 -3.67 -9.83
N LEU A 344 1.62 -4.09 -10.93
CA LEU A 344 0.46 -5.00 -10.90
C LEU A 344 0.80 -6.36 -10.26
N LEU A 345 1.94 -6.95 -10.65
CA LEU A 345 2.40 -8.22 -10.07
C LEU A 345 2.64 -8.09 -8.57
N GLY A 346 3.29 -7.01 -8.13
CA GLY A 346 3.47 -6.73 -6.71
C GLY A 346 2.15 -6.63 -5.95
N GLY A 347 1.16 -5.93 -6.52
CA GLY A 347 -0.19 -5.81 -5.95
C GLY A 347 -0.94 -7.15 -5.89
N ILE A 348 -0.86 -7.96 -6.94
CA ILE A 348 -1.49 -9.29 -6.98
C ILE A 348 -0.86 -10.22 -5.93
N VAL A 349 0.47 -10.28 -5.85
CA VAL A 349 1.18 -11.14 -4.87
C VAL A 349 0.80 -10.73 -3.44
N ASN A 350 0.80 -9.43 -3.14
CA ASN A 350 0.39 -8.93 -1.82
C ASN A 350 -1.08 -9.25 -1.52
N THR A 351 -1.98 -9.08 -2.49
CA THR A 351 -3.41 -9.42 -2.33
C THR A 351 -3.61 -10.91 -2.06
N LEU A 352 -2.92 -11.79 -2.79
CA LEU A 352 -3.00 -13.24 -2.59
C LEU A 352 -2.47 -13.65 -1.21
N MET A 353 -1.43 -12.99 -0.71
CA MET A 353 -0.92 -13.20 0.64
C MET A 353 -1.95 -12.78 1.69
N VAL A 354 -2.56 -11.59 1.56
CA VAL A 354 -3.60 -11.10 2.49
C VAL A 354 -4.84 -12.00 2.49
N LEU A 355 -5.18 -12.61 1.35
CA LEU A 355 -6.28 -13.58 1.24
C LEU A 355 -5.92 -15.00 1.77
N GLY A 356 -4.65 -15.22 2.16
CA GLY A 356 -4.18 -16.50 2.70
C GLY A 356 -3.86 -17.56 1.65
N TYR A 357 -3.74 -17.19 0.36
CA TYR A 357 -3.30 -18.12 -0.70
C TYR A 357 -1.79 -18.23 -0.81
N LEU A 358 -1.04 -17.24 -0.33
CA LEU A 358 0.41 -17.24 -0.28
C LEU A 358 0.89 -17.09 1.16
N PRO A 359 2.02 -17.72 1.52
CA PRO A 359 2.57 -17.62 2.87
C PRO A 359 3.01 -16.16 3.17
N ASN A 360 2.91 -15.78 4.43
CA ASN A 360 3.39 -14.49 4.92
C ASN A 360 4.92 -14.53 5.07
N MET A 361 5.63 -14.22 3.98
CA MET A 361 7.08 -14.18 3.87
C MET A 361 7.51 -12.76 3.50
N PHE A 362 8.80 -12.45 3.66
CA PHE A 362 9.39 -11.18 3.28
C PHE A 362 8.95 -10.69 1.87
N LEU A 363 9.15 -11.51 0.85
CA LEU A 363 8.80 -11.12 -0.54
C LEU A 363 7.32 -10.89 -0.76
N THR A 364 6.44 -11.68 -0.15
CA THR A 364 4.99 -11.52 -0.30
C THR A 364 4.44 -10.34 0.47
N MET A 365 5.01 -10.07 1.65
CA MET A 365 4.63 -8.96 2.51
C MET A 365 4.98 -7.60 1.89
N TYR A 366 6.18 -7.48 1.30
CA TYR A 366 6.67 -6.24 0.67
C TYR A 366 6.49 -6.21 -0.86
N ALA A 367 5.80 -7.19 -1.45
CA ALA A 367 5.65 -7.30 -2.90
C ALA A 367 5.08 -6.03 -3.57
N SER A 368 4.06 -5.43 -2.97
CA SER A 368 3.43 -4.20 -3.47
C SER A 368 4.40 -3.02 -3.44
N GLN A 369 5.16 -2.86 -2.37
CA GLN A 369 6.15 -1.80 -2.20
C GLN A 369 7.34 -1.99 -3.16
N ILE A 370 7.83 -3.23 -3.30
CA ILE A 370 8.90 -3.57 -4.26
C ILE A 370 8.42 -3.31 -5.68
N GLY A 371 7.21 -3.75 -6.03
CA GLY A 371 6.61 -3.51 -7.34
C GLY A 371 6.50 -2.02 -7.69
N SER A 372 6.11 -1.20 -6.71
CA SER A 372 6.01 0.25 -6.89
C SER A 372 7.38 0.93 -7.03
N ALA A 373 8.39 0.51 -6.27
CA ALA A 373 9.74 1.03 -6.41
C ALA A 373 10.34 0.70 -7.79
N LEU A 374 10.10 -0.52 -8.28
CA LEU A 374 10.49 -0.94 -9.63
C LEU A 374 9.75 -0.13 -10.71
N GLU A 375 8.43 0.07 -10.56
CA GLU A 375 7.62 0.88 -11.46
C GLU A 375 8.19 2.28 -11.59
N VAL A 376 8.43 2.96 -10.47
CA VAL A 376 8.96 4.32 -10.45
C VAL A 376 10.36 4.39 -11.08
N GLY A 377 11.24 3.43 -10.80
CA GLY A 377 12.57 3.36 -11.41
C GLY A 377 12.50 3.17 -12.92
N LEU A 378 11.70 2.20 -13.39
CA LEU A 378 11.54 1.89 -14.81
C LEU A 378 10.88 3.04 -15.60
N LEU A 379 9.89 3.71 -15.03
CA LEU A 379 9.28 4.89 -15.65
C LEU A 379 10.25 6.06 -15.75
N SER A 380 11.11 6.26 -14.76
CA SER A 380 12.16 7.28 -14.83
C SER A 380 13.17 6.99 -15.95
N LEU A 381 13.52 5.72 -16.16
CA LEU A 381 14.35 5.30 -17.30
C LEU A 381 13.63 5.50 -18.64
N ALA A 382 12.33 5.20 -18.71
CA ALA A 382 11.51 5.44 -19.90
C ALA A 382 11.47 6.92 -20.28
N LEU A 383 11.35 7.80 -19.29
CA LEU A 383 11.41 9.25 -19.50
C LEU A 383 12.78 9.72 -19.98
N ALA A 384 13.88 9.15 -19.46
CA ALA A 384 15.23 9.45 -19.90
C ALA A 384 15.46 9.01 -21.37
N ASP A 385 14.99 7.82 -21.75
CA ASP A 385 15.05 7.32 -23.14
C ASP A 385 14.28 8.22 -24.12
N ARG A 386 13.13 8.74 -23.69
CA ARG A 386 12.36 9.73 -24.47
C ARG A 386 13.14 11.01 -24.73
N ILE A 387 13.93 11.50 -23.76
CA ILE A 387 14.78 12.69 -23.99
C ILE A 387 15.82 12.42 -25.08
N ASN A 388 16.46 11.26 -25.05
CA ASN A 388 17.46 10.89 -26.03
C ASN A 388 16.85 10.82 -27.43
N ALA A 389 15.66 10.18 -27.56
CA ALA A 389 14.93 10.14 -28.82
C ALA A 389 14.57 11.54 -29.35
N MET A 390 14.10 12.45 -28.48
CA MET A 390 13.80 13.84 -28.86
C MET A 390 15.07 14.63 -29.28
N LYS A 391 16.20 14.40 -28.61
CA LYS A 391 17.48 15.02 -28.99
C LYS A 391 17.95 14.56 -30.37
N GLU A 392 17.86 13.27 -30.66
CA GLU A 392 18.21 12.69 -31.95
C GLU A 392 17.33 13.25 -33.07
N GLU A 393 16.02 13.34 -32.84
CA GLU A 393 15.09 13.90 -33.80
C GLU A 393 15.37 15.38 -34.08
N ARG A 394 15.61 16.19 -33.04
CA ARG A 394 16.00 17.59 -33.18
C ARG A 394 17.32 17.73 -33.98
N ALA A 395 18.30 16.89 -33.70
CA ALA A 395 19.57 16.88 -34.44
C ALA A 395 19.36 16.58 -35.91
N ARG A 396 18.50 15.62 -36.26
CA ARG A 396 18.13 15.33 -37.67
C ARG A 396 17.47 16.51 -38.36
N ILE A 397 16.46 17.12 -37.70
CA ILE A 397 15.74 18.28 -38.25
C ILE A 397 16.70 19.45 -38.49
N LEU A 398 17.60 19.71 -37.54
CA LEU A 398 18.62 20.76 -37.70
C LEU A 398 19.56 20.47 -38.87
N GLN A 399 20.01 19.23 -39.04
CA GLN A 399 20.88 18.81 -40.14
C GLN A 399 20.18 18.93 -41.50
N GLU A 400 18.91 18.53 -41.59
CA GLU A 400 18.10 18.67 -42.79
C GLU A 400 17.88 20.16 -43.16
N SER A 401 17.60 20.99 -42.14
CA SER A 401 17.42 22.43 -42.32
C SER A 401 18.71 23.10 -42.79
N SER A 402 19.87 22.71 -42.22
CA SER A 402 21.19 23.22 -42.66
C SER A 402 21.48 22.85 -44.11
N ARG A 403 21.22 21.58 -44.50
CA ARG A 403 21.40 21.14 -45.91
C ARG A 403 20.50 21.89 -46.86
N LYS A 404 19.23 22.16 -46.51
CA LYS A 404 18.31 22.96 -47.35
C LYS A 404 18.80 24.39 -47.49
N LEU A 405 19.30 24.97 -46.37
CA LEU A 405 19.84 26.34 -46.40
C LEU A 405 21.09 26.45 -47.30
N GLU A 406 22.00 25.47 -47.22
CA GLU A 406 23.19 25.40 -48.07
C GLU A 406 22.82 25.28 -49.58
N ALA A 407 21.86 24.39 -49.89
CA ALA A 407 21.37 24.24 -51.27
C ALA A 407 20.74 25.54 -51.80
N LEU A 408 19.93 26.22 -51.01
CA LEU A 408 19.30 27.49 -51.37
C LEU A 408 20.33 28.60 -51.55
N ASN A 409 21.36 28.66 -50.69
CA ASN A 409 22.46 29.62 -50.84
C ASN A 409 23.29 29.38 -52.11
N GLN A 410 23.53 28.12 -52.49
CA GLN A 410 24.19 27.79 -53.77
C GLN A 410 23.34 28.18 -54.96
N GLU A 411 22.03 27.93 -54.95
CA GLU A 411 21.11 28.33 -55.98
C GLU A 411 21.08 29.86 -56.13
N LEU A 412 21.02 30.60 -55.04
CA LEU A 412 21.06 32.05 -55.01
C LEU A 412 22.38 32.59 -55.58
N ALA A 413 23.52 31.99 -55.19
CA ALA A 413 24.82 32.37 -55.69
C ALA A 413 24.93 32.14 -57.20
N ASN A 414 24.42 31.01 -57.71
CA ASN A 414 24.38 30.74 -59.20
C ASN A 414 23.46 31.71 -59.93
N SER A 415 22.30 32.02 -59.39
CA SER A 415 21.36 32.99 -59.93
C SER A 415 21.98 34.40 -60.05
N ASN A 416 22.64 34.83 -58.96
CA ASN A 416 23.35 36.13 -58.97
C ASN A 416 24.48 36.15 -59.99
N ARG A 417 25.27 35.08 -60.09
CA ARG A 417 26.32 34.98 -61.11
C ARG A 417 25.75 35.06 -62.53
N LEU A 418 24.68 34.36 -62.85
CA LEU A 418 24.01 34.45 -64.16
C LEU A 418 23.46 35.84 -64.43
N LYS A 419 22.93 36.53 -63.45
CA LYS A 419 22.47 37.93 -63.56
C LYS A 419 23.60 38.86 -63.82
N ASP A 420 24.76 38.72 -63.18
CA ASP A 420 25.95 39.56 -63.39
C ASP A 420 26.57 39.30 -64.78
N GLU A 421 26.62 38.02 -65.21
CA GLU A 421 27.06 37.69 -66.61
C GLU A 421 26.10 38.27 -67.65
N PHE A 422 24.79 38.23 -67.43
CA PHE A 422 23.81 38.86 -68.32
C PHE A 422 23.98 40.36 -68.36
N LEU A 423 24.14 41.03 -67.24
CA LEU A 423 24.38 42.50 -67.22
C LEU A 423 25.68 42.89 -67.92
N ALA A 424 26.75 42.08 -67.77
CA ALA A 424 28.03 42.33 -68.47
C ALA A 424 27.99 42.13 -70.00
N THR A 425 27.02 41.33 -70.49
CA THR A 425 26.84 41.11 -71.93
C THR A 425 25.93 42.14 -72.63
N VAL A 426 25.13 42.89 -71.85
CA VAL A 426 24.18 43.89 -72.36
C VAL A 426 24.75 45.31 -72.28
N THR A 427 25.85 45.56 -71.57
CA THR A 427 26.62 46.80 -71.52
C THR A 427 27.79 46.73 -72.44
#